data_f471f0c9c3e08ee3a831e4c025f677fd
#
_entry.id   f471f0c9c3e08ee3a831e4c025f677fd
#
_cell.length_a   1.000
_cell.length_b   1.000
_cell.length_c   1.000
_cell.angle_alpha   90.00
_cell.angle_beta   90.00
_cell.angle_gamma   90.00
#
_symmetry.space_group_name_H-M   'P 1'
#
loop_
_entity.id
_entity.type
_entity.pdbx_description
1 polymer ?
#
loop_
_entity_poly.entity_id
_entity_poly.type
_entity_poly.pdbx_seq_one_letter_code
_entity_poly.pdbx_strand_id
1 'polypeptide(L)'
;MNMRLFLLFVSLISAGAFAKIDPLQWNVIEERGGREYTIHNHNGDKISFLCDMGFMYGSPDSAGSLGLLLSSPNNKKEYNADKNKIVLTIDGEQYPFSNLGSMVGDSWWYAFWQDAADSSANMIDAYVDDEKIATFPLSGLSKLYQQAKMDGCIKRGK
;
A
#
# COMPACT_ATOMS: atom_id res chain seq x y z
N MET A 1 -51.52 10.31 46.81
CA MET A 1 -51.49 9.60 45.53
C MET A 1 -50.24 10.06 44.79
N ASN A 2 -49.12 9.29 44.96
CA ASN A 2 -47.79 9.67 44.51
C ASN A 2 -47.48 8.95 43.20
N MET A 3 -47.48 9.72 42.12
CA MET A 3 -47.17 9.25 40.80
C MET A 3 -45.67 9.36 40.59
N ARG A 4 -44.92 8.22 40.65
CA ARG A 4 -43.50 8.13 40.37
C ARG A 4 -43.31 8.06 38.87
N LEU A 5 -42.73 9.13 38.34
CA LEU A 5 -42.31 9.23 36.92
C LEU A 5 -41.00 8.41 36.74
N PHE A 6 -41.11 7.27 36.04
CA PHE A 6 -39.98 6.45 35.64
C PHE A 6 -39.38 7.01 34.33
N LEU A 7 -38.27 7.71 34.44
CA LEU A 7 -37.46 8.12 33.29
C LEU A 7 -36.66 6.91 32.76
N LEU A 8 -37.11 6.34 31.66
CA LEU A 8 -36.35 5.35 30.90
C LEU A 8 -35.24 6.07 30.13
N PHE A 9 -34.01 5.94 30.59
CA PHE A 9 -32.82 6.28 29.81
C PHE A 9 -32.58 5.19 28.75
N VAL A 10 -32.95 5.48 27.50
CA VAL A 10 -32.55 4.66 26.36
C VAL A 10 -31.15 5.10 25.97
N SER A 11 -30.13 4.36 26.41
CA SER A 11 -28.77 4.52 25.95
C SER A 11 -28.67 4.00 24.51
N LEU A 12 -28.58 4.92 23.55
CA LEU A 12 -28.20 4.63 22.17
C LEU A 12 -26.73 4.20 22.16
N ILE A 13 -26.50 2.90 22.14
CA ILE A 13 -25.20 2.33 21.85
C ILE A 13 -25.03 2.46 20.32
N SER A 14 -24.36 3.52 19.89
CA SER A 14 -23.89 3.63 18.51
C SER A 14 -22.79 2.58 18.32
N ALA A 15 -23.16 1.42 17.76
CA ALA A 15 -22.20 0.47 17.23
C ALA A 15 -21.46 1.14 16.05
N GLY A 16 -20.27 1.63 16.29
CA GLY A 16 -19.38 2.11 15.25
C GLY A 16 -19.17 0.97 14.27
N ALA A 17 -19.69 1.10 13.04
CA ALA A 17 -19.41 0.19 11.96
C ALA A 17 -17.92 0.35 11.60
N PHE A 18 -17.06 -0.48 12.16
CA PHE A 18 -15.70 -0.66 11.62
C PHE A 18 -15.86 -1.21 10.21
N ALA A 19 -15.56 -0.38 9.21
CA ALA A 19 -15.50 -0.84 7.83
C ALA A 19 -14.52 -2.02 7.79
N LYS A 20 -15.03 -3.20 7.46
CA LYS A 20 -14.21 -4.41 7.33
C LYS A 20 -13.31 -4.19 6.12
N ILE A 21 -12.00 -4.04 6.36
CA ILE A 21 -11.01 -3.94 5.28
C ILE A 21 -11.05 -5.26 4.50
N ASP A 22 -11.36 -5.19 3.20
CA ASP A 22 -11.28 -6.35 2.32
C ASP A 22 -9.81 -6.54 1.92
N PRO A 23 -9.14 -7.59 2.38
CA PRO A 23 -7.73 -7.79 2.11
C PRO A 23 -7.41 -8.02 0.62
N LEU A 24 -8.40 -8.46 -0.18
CA LEU A 24 -8.24 -8.70 -1.61
C LEU A 24 -8.49 -7.45 -2.46
N GLN A 25 -8.74 -6.32 -1.83
CA GLN A 25 -8.83 -5.02 -2.49
C GLN A 25 -7.69 -4.12 -2.04
N TRP A 26 -7.32 -3.20 -2.92
CA TRP A 26 -6.34 -2.17 -2.58
C TRP A 26 -6.89 -1.27 -1.47
N ASN A 27 -6.09 -1.08 -0.44
CA ASN A 27 -6.42 -0.27 0.72
C ASN A 27 -5.37 0.83 0.90
N VAL A 28 -5.79 1.95 1.48
CA VAL A 28 -4.91 3.02 1.93
C VAL A 28 -4.96 3.06 3.44
N ILE A 29 -3.81 2.97 4.07
CA ILE A 29 -3.64 3.10 5.52
C ILE A 29 -2.86 4.38 5.77
N GLU A 30 -3.42 5.27 6.57
CA GLU A 30 -2.74 6.48 7.04
C GLU A 30 -2.30 6.29 8.48
N GLU A 31 -1.01 6.42 8.71
CA GLU A 31 -0.45 6.35 10.05
C GLU A 31 0.68 7.38 10.20
N ARG A 32 0.58 8.22 11.25
CA ARG A 32 1.62 9.20 11.63
C ARG A 32 2.11 10.09 10.47
N GLY A 33 1.22 10.43 9.55
CA GLY A 33 1.53 11.25 8.38
C GLY A 33 2.12 10.51 7.19
N GLY A 34 2.42 9.22 7.35
CA GLY A 34 2.78 8.33 6.23
C GLY A 34 1.55 7.65 5.64
N ARG A 35 1.70 7.12 4.43
CA ARG A 35 0.67 6.37 3.72
C ARG A 35 1.20 5.05 3.22
N GLU A 36 0.39 4.02 3.43
CA GLU A 36 0.63 2.68 2.93
C GLU A 36 -0.50 2.31 1.96
N TYR A 37 -0.15 2.02 0.71
CA TYR A 37 -1.05 1.47 -0.31
C TYR A 37 -0.79 -0.02 -0.39
N THR A 38 -1.77 -0.83 -0.01
CA THR A 38 -1.54 -2.25 0.23
C THR A 38 -2.64 -3.14 -0.30
N ILE A 39 -2.28 -4.36 -0.69
CA ILE A 39 -3.19 -5.43 -1.05
C ILE A 39 -2.63 -6.78 -0.58
N HIS A 40 -3.53 -7.71 -0.27
CA HIS A 40 -3.21 -9.12 -0.11
C HIS A 40 -3.68 -9.92 -1.32
N ASN A 41 -3.00 -11.01 -1.61
CA ASN A 41 -3.50 -12.01 -2.54
C ASN A 41 -4.25 -13.15 -1.79
N HIS A 42 -4.79 -14.11 -2.54
CA HIS A 42 -5.51 -15.26 -1.95
C HIS A 42 -4.64 -16.17 -1.08
N ASN A 43 -3.32 -16.12 -1.26
CA ASN A 43 -2.37 -16.89 -0.45
C ASN A 43 -1.99 -16.18 0.85
N GLY A 44 -2.47 -14.94 1.05
CA GLY A 44 -2.12 -14.11 2.19
C GLY A 44 -0.81 -13.34 2.03
N ASP A 45 -0.13 -13.45 0.86
CA ASP A 45 1.01 -12.58 0.58
C ASP A 45 0.52 -11.14 0.50
N LYS A 46 1.35 -10.20 0.93
CA LYS A 46 1.04 -8.78 0.99
C LYS A 46 2.10 -7.96 0.27
N ILE A 47 1.67 -7.00 -0.54
CA ILE A 47 2.52 -5.95 -1.07
C ILE A 47 2.09 -4.60 -0.52
N SER A 48 3.05 -3.76 -0.19
CA SER A 48 2.83 -2.43 0.37
C SER A 48 3.76 -1.41 -0.27
N PHE A 49 3.16 -0.37 -0.82
CA PHE A 49 3.85 0.83 -1.30
C PHE A 49 3.76 1.89 -0.19
N LEU A 50 4.89 2.35 0.28
CA LEU A 50 5.00 3.28 1.41
C LEU A 50 5.42 4.66 0.93
N CYS A 51 4.74 5.69 1.43
CA CYS A 51 5.07 7.09 1.19
C CYS A 51 5.26 7.81 2.52
N ASP A 52 6.20 8.74 2.54
CA ASP A 52 6.53 9.56 3.71
C ASP A 52 6.93 8.71 4.93
N MET A 53 7.69 7.64 4.68
CA MET A 53 8.13 6.69 5.71
C MET A 53 8.80 7.34 6.91
N GLY A 54 9.39 8.52 6.74
CA GLY A 54 10.05 9.24 7.81
C GLY A 54 9.14 9.56 8.98
N PHE A 55 7.91 9.93 8.70
CA PHE A 55 6.91 10.15 9.73
C PHE A 55 6.47 8.85 10.40
N MET A 56 6.33 7.77 9.64
CA MET A 56 5.94 6.46 10.17
C MET A 56 6.98 5.89 11.14
N TYR A 57 8.27 6.10 10.85
CA TYR A 57 9.37 5.60 11.70
C TYR A 57 9.97 6.66 12.63
N GLY A 58 9.37 7.85 12.72
CA GLY A 58 9.77 8.89 13.66
C GLY A 58 11.06 9.64 13.30
N SER A 59 11.51 9.56 12.04
CA SER A 59 12.66 10.31 11.53
C SER A 59 12.21 11.44 10.61
N PRO A 60 12.28 12.71 11.03
CA PRO A 60 11.92 13.85 10.18
C PRO A 60 12.79 13.98 8.92
N ASP A 61 14.02 13.47 8.97
CA ASP A 61 14.99 13.57 7.87
C ASP A 61 14.63 12.65 6.69
N SER A 62 13.73 11.69 6.89
CA SER A 62 13.23 10.80 5.85
C SER A 62 11.83 11.17 5.35
N ALA A 63 11.36 12.39 5.65
CA ALA A 63 10.13 12.93 5.08
C ALA A 63 10.22 12.91 3.54
N GLY A 64 9.20 12.33 2.89
CA GLY A 64 9.18 12.12 1.45
C GLY A 64 9.89 10.85 0.97
N SER A 65 10.34 9.98 1.87
CA SER A 65 10.92 8.68 1.52
C SER A 65 9.86 7.73 0.98
N LEU A 66 10.27 6.94 -0.01
CA LEU A 66 9.46 5.89 -0.63
C LEU A 66 9.94 4.52 -0.14
N GLY A 67 9.05 3.56 -0.11
CA GLY A 67 9.39 2.18 0.25
C GLY A 67 8.48 1.16 -0.40
N LEU A 68 9.02 -0.04 -0.64
CA LEU A 68 8.26 -1.19 -1.09
C LEU A 68 8.55 -2.35 -0.16
N LEU A 69 7.49 -2.91 0.41
CA LEU A 69 7.54 -4.11 1.23
C LEU A 69 6.75 -5.23 0.55
N LEU A 70 7.28 -6.43 0.64
CA LEU A 70 6.62 -7.66 0.21
C LEU A 70 6.73 -8.67 1.35
N SER A 71 5.60 -9.18 1.84
CA SER A 71 5.57 -10.23 2.85
C SER A 71 4.88 -11.48 2.33
N SER A 72 5.47 -12.63 2.64
CA SER A 72 4.93 -13.94 2.31
C SER A 72 4.83 -14.77 3.60
N PRO A 73 3.66 -14.76 4.28
CA PRO A 73 3.47 -15.44 5.56
C PRO A 73 3.69 -16.94 5.48
N ASN A 74 3.32 -17.56 4.37
CA ASN A 74 3.51 -19.00 4.16
C ASN A 74 4.99 -19.41 4.17
N ASN A 75 5.86 -18.53 3.67
CA ASN A 75 7.31 -18.70 3.66
C ASN A 75 7.99 -18.06 4.89
N LYS A 76 7.22 -17.37 5.75
CA LYS A 76 7.72 -16.58 6.90
C LYS A 76 8.82 -15.60 6.48
N LYS A 77 8.68 -14.98 5.31
CA LYS A 77 9.66 -14.05 4.74
C LYS A 77 9.06 -12.67 4.54
N GLU A 78 9.87 -11.68 4.83
CA GLU A 78 9.61 -10.28 4.51
C GLU A 78 10.79 -9.73 3.71
N TYR A 79 10.47 -8.97 2.68
CA TYR A 79 11.44 -8.35 1.79
C TYR A 79 11.20 -6.85 1.75
N ASN A 80 12.28 -6.11 1.69
CA ASN A 80 12.27 -4.64 1.63
C ASN A 80 13.15 -4.20 0.47
N ALA A 81 12.68 -3.28 -0.36
CA ALA A 81 13.41 -2.78 -1.52
C ALA A 81 14.75 -2.11 -1.17
N ASP A 82 14.96 -1.68 0.08
CA ASP A 82 16.25 -1.16 0.53
C ASP A 82 17.32 -2.26 0.71
N LYS A 83 16.88 -3.50 0.87
CA LYS A 83 17.75 -4.65 1.19
C LYS A 83 17.73 -5.75 0.14
N ASN A 84 16.68 -5.79 -0.66
CA ASN A 84 16.41 -6.84 -1.63
C ASN A 84 16.20 -6.25 -3.02
N LYS A 85 16.62 -6.98 -4.05
CA LYS A 85 16.27 -6.64 -5.42
C LYS A 85 14.82 -7.08 -5.67
N ILE A 86 13.87 -6.18 -5.47
CA ILE A 86 12.46 -6.43 -5.79
C ILE A 86 12.17 -5.92 -7.20
N VAL A 87 11.58 -6.76 -8.02
CA VAL A 87 11.10 -6.40 -9.37
C VAL A 87 9.63 -6.73 -9.46
N LEU A 88 8.82 -5.76 -9.85
CA LEU A 88 7.43 -5.98 -10.21
C LEU A 88 7.30 -6.06 -11.73
N THR A 89 6.38 -6.88 -12.23
CA THR A 89 6.10 -6.95 -13.67
C THR A 89 4.62 -6.80 -13.95
N ILE A 90 4.31 -6.07 -15.02
CA ILE A 90 2.97 -5.90 -15.57
C ILE A 90 3.09 -6.17 -17.07
N ASP A 91 2.35 -7.14 -17.61
CA ASP A 91 2.38 -7.51 -19.03
C ASP A 91 3.79 -7.75 -19.60
N GLY A 92 4.72 -8.23 -18.76
CA GLY A 92 6.10 -8.50 -19.16
C GLY A 92 7.06 -7.32 -19.02
N GLU A 93 6.55 -6.09 -18.83
CA GLU A 93 7.38 -4.93 -18.48
C GLU A 93 7.87 -5.04 -17.03
N GLN A 94 9.14 -4.71 -16.81
CA GLN A 94 9.82 -4.87 -15.52
C GLN A 94 10.07 -3.52 -14.85
N TYR A 95 9.74 -3.44 -13.59
CA TYR A 95 9.93 -2.26 -12.73
C TYR A 95 10.81 -2.64 -11.54
N PRO A 96 12.12 -2.35 -11.58
CA PRO A 96 13.02 -2.63 -10.48
C PRO A 96 12.86 -1.59 -9.37
N PHE A 97 12.49 -2.06 -8.17
CA PHE A 97 12.40 -1.25 -6.96
C PHE A 97 13.67 -1.41 -6.14
N SER A 98 14.69 -0.68 -6.52
CA SER A 98 15.93 -0.57 -5.76
C SER A 98 16.38 0.89 -5.73
N ASN A 99 17.08 1.27 -4.67
CA ASN A 99 17.57 2.65 -4.50
C ASN A 99 16.44 3.72 -4.58
N LEU A 100 15.30 3.43 -3.97
CA LEU A 100 14.22 4.41 -3.81
C LEU A 100 14.78 5.65 -3.07
N GLY A 101 14.35 6.86 -3.50
CA GLY A 101 14.95 8.12 -3.06
C GLY A 101 16.11 8.60 -3.94
N SER A 102 16.62 7.76 -4.86
CA SER A 102 17.49 8.21 -5.94
C SER A 102 16.69 8.60 -7.18
N MET A 103 17.27 9.42 -8.05
CA MET A 103 16.61 9.82 -9.31
C MET A 103 16.18 8.59 -10.15
N VAL A 104 16.99 7.55 -10.19
CA VAL A 104 16.71 6.33 -10.96
C VAL A 104 15.60 5.52 -10.30
N GLY A 105 15.69 5.28 -8.98
CA GLY A 105 14.67 4.53 -8.23
C GLY A 105 13.32 5.23 -8.27
N ASP A 106 13.29 6.54 -8.10
CA ASP A 106 12.05 7.34 -8.15
C ASP A 106 11.46 7.37 -9.57
N SER A 107 12.28 7.29 -10.62
CA SER A 107 11.80 7.18 -12.00
C SER A 107 11.09 5.84 -12.25
N TRP A 108 11.62 4.72 -11.71
CA TRP A 108 10.96 3.43 -11.79
C TRP A 108 9.67 3.38 -10.97
N TRP A 109 9.66 3.99 -9.77
CA TRP A 109 8.45 4.17 -8.97
C TRP A 109 7.36 4.90 -9.76
N TYR A 110 7.72 6.05 -10.36
CA TYR A 110 6.79 6.83 -11.17
C TYR A 110 6.26 6.04 -12.39
N ALA A 111 7.15 5.38 -13.15
CA ALA A 111 6.78 4.59 -14.33
C ALA A 111 5.80 3.47 -13.95
N PHE A 112 6.12 2.70 -12.91
CA PHE A 112 5.24 1.63 -12.43
C PHE A 112 3.82 2.13 -12.14
N TRP A 113 3.69 3.21 -11.36
CA TRP A 113 2.38 3.73 -10.99
C TRP A 113 1.59 4.23 -12.20
N GLN A 114 2.26 4.87 -13.17
CA GLN A 114 1.63 5.34 -14.39
C GLN A 114 1.15 4.18 -15.25
N ASP A 115 2.02 3.21 -15.51
CA ASP A 115 1.70 2.07 -16.37
C ASP A 115 0.66 1.15 -15.69
N ALA A 116 0.74 0.96 -14.39
CA ALA A 116 -0.26 0.22 -13.63
C ALA A 116 -1.66 0.86 -13.66
N ALA A 117 -1.73 2.20 -13.74
CA ALA A 117 -3.01 2.91 -13.85
C ALA A 117 -3.64 2.79 -15.24
N ASP A 118 -2.81 2.71 -16.28
CA ASP A 118 -3.23 2.69 -17.69
C ASP A 118 -3.30 1.26 -18.27
N SER A 119 -2.72 0.26 -17.59
CA SER A 119 -2.68 -1.12 -18.05
C SER A 119 -4.04 -1.79 -18.05
N SER A 120 -4.28 -2.63 -19.06
CA SER A 120 -5.39 -3.58 -19.12
C SER A 120 -5.06 -4.93 -18.47
N ALA A 121 -3.86 -5.10 -17.94
CA ALA A 121 -3.46 -6.30 -17.21
C ALA A 121 -4.34 -6.53 -15.97
N ASN A 122 -4.47 -7.78 -15.59
CA ASN A 122 -5.24 -8.14 -14.39
C ASN A 122 -4.36 -8.33 -13.16
N MET A 123 -3.06 -8.55 -13.36
CA MET A 123 -2.16 -9.03 -12.32
C MET A 123 -0.81 -8.31 -12.35
N ILE A 124 -0.21 -8.23 -11.17
CA ILE A 124 1.19 -7.83 -10.94
C ILE A 124 1.94 -9.05 -10.44
N ASP A 125 3.04 -9.41 -11.08
CA ASP A 125 3.96 -10.43 -10.56
C ASP A 125 5.09 -9.76 -9.78
N ALA A 126 5.41 -10.32 -8.62
CA ALA A 126 6.48 -9.85 -7.75
C ALA A 126 7.62 -10.87 -7.69
N TYR A 127 8.83 -10.39 -7.95
CA TYR A 127 10.06 -11.17 -7.93
C TYR A 127 11.02 -10.60 -6.89
N VAL A 128 11.77 -11.47 -6.25
CA VAL A 128 12.90 -11.12 -5.37
C VAL A 128 14.09 -11.94 -5.79
N ASP A 129 15.22 -11.29 -6.10
CA ASP A 129 16.46 -11.94 -6.54
C ASP A 129 16.21 -12.94 -7.69
N ASP A 130 15.39 -12.52 -8.65
CA ASP A 130 14.97 -13.26 -9.86
C ASP A 130 14.04 -14.48 -9.60
N GLU A 131 13.63 -14.72 -8.34
CA GLU A 131 12.62 -15.72 -7.98
C GLU A 131 11.23 -15.08 -7.88
N LYS A 132 10.22 -15.68 -8.54
CA LYS A 132 8.83 -15.23 -8.42
C LYS A 132 8.29 -15.61 -7.04
N ILE A 133 7.92 -14.60 -6.26
CA ILE A 133 7.43 -14.77 -4.88
C ILE A 133 5.91 -14.80 -4.83
N ALA A 134 5.24 -13.87 -5.56
CA ALA A 134 3.81 -13.71 -5.45
C ALA A 134 3.21 -13.06 -6.71
N THR A 135 1.89 -13.14 -6.82
CA THR A 135 1.09 -12.44 -7.83
C THR A 135 -0.05 -11.73 -7.13
N PHE A 136 -0.30 -10.47 -7.50
CA PHE A 136 -1.33 -9.62 -6.89
C PHE A 136 -2.32 -9.10 -7.93
N PRO A 137 -3.59 -8.87 -7.58
CA PRO A 137 -4.54 -8.21 -8.47
C PRO A 137 -4.11 -6.77 -8.78
N LEU A 138 -4.15 -6.39 -10.07
CA LEU A 138 -3.92 -5.00 -10.49
C LEU A 138 -5.21 -4.16 -10.41
N SER A 139 -6.36 -4.82 -10.43
CA SER A 139 -7.68 -4.16 -10.40
C SER A 139 -7.83 -3.22 -9.20
N GLY A 140 -8.25 -1.99 -9.46
CA GLY A 140 -8.42 -0.95 -8.43
C GLY A 140 -7.20 -0.06 -8.22
N LEU A 141 -6.01 -0.42 -8.72
CA LEU A 141 -4.81 0.39 -8.57
C LEU A 141 -4.92 1.73 -9.32
N SER A 142 -5.65 1.78 -10.43
CA SER A 142 -5.92 3.03 -11.16
C SER A 142 -6.62 4.10 -10.30
N LYS A 143 -7.53 3.69 -9.41
CA LYS A 143 -8.17 4.61 -8.46
C LYS A 143 -7.18 5.13 -7.43
N LEU A 144 -6.32 4.24 -6.93
CA LEU A 144 -5.27 4.61 -5.99
C LEU A 144 -4.21 5.51 -6.60
N TYR A 145 -3.93 5.37 -7.90
CA TYR A 145 -3.00 6.25 -8.60
C TYR A 145 -3.39 7.72 -8.46
N GLN A 146 -4.67 8.06 -8.65
CA GLN A 146 -5.15 9.42 -8.49
C GLN A 146 -4.99 9.90 -7.04
N GLN A 147 -5.33 9.05 -6.08
CA GLN A 147 -5.14 9.32 -4.66
C GLN A 147 -3.66 9.56 -4.34
N ALA A 148 -2.79 8.63 -4.71
CA ALA A 148 -1.36 8.70 -4.46
C ALA A 148 -0.70 9.92 -5.12
N LYS A 149 -1.20 10.34 -6.30
CA LYS A 149 -0.76 11.55 -6.97
C LYS A 149 -1.16 12.82 -6.20
N MET A 150 -2.41 12.89 -5.71
CA MET A 150 -2.88 13.99 -4.87
C MET A 150 -2.11 14.06 -3.56
N ASP A 151 -1.82 12.91 -2.97
CA ASP A 151 -1.07 12.79 -1.73
C ASP A 151 0.44 13.10 -1.89
N GLY A 152 0.88 13.32 -3.12
CA GLY A 152 2.29 13.61 -3.41
C GLY A 152 3.23 12.40 -3.36
N CYS A 153 2.67 11.18 -3.29
CA CYS A 153 3.44 9.92 -3.30
C CYS A 153 4.01 9.59 -4.68
N ILE A 154 3.42 10.13 -5.74
CA ILE A 154 3.86 9.92 -7.12
C ILE A 154 4.42 11.25 -7.63
N LYS A 155 5.71 11.45 -7.44
CA LYS A 155 6.46 12.60 -7.96
C LYS A 155 7.46 12.08 -8.98
N ARG A 156 7.56 12.76 -10.11
CA ARG A 156 8.66 12.51 -11.05
C ARG A 156 9.95 12.97 -10.39
N GLY A 157 10.97 12.12 -10.37
CA GLY A 157 12.29 12.49 -9.88
C GLY A 157 12.76 13.80 -10.51
N LYS A 158 13.31 14.71 -9.68
CA LYS A 158 13.84 16.01 -10.14
C LYS A 158 15.20 15.83 -10.79
#